data_5376fd18975f111b0577e569989a72a0
#
_entry.id   5376fd18975f111b0577e569989a72a0
#
_cell.length_a   1.000
_cell.length_b   1.000
_cell.length_c   1.000
_cell.angle_alpha   90.00
_cell.angle_beta   90.00
_cell.angle_gamma   90.00
#
_symmetry.space_group_name_H-M   'P 1'
#
loop_
_entity.id
_entity.type
_entity.pdbx_description
1 polymer ?
#
loop_
_entity_poly.entity_id
_entity_poly.type
_entity_poly.pdbx_seq_one_letter_code
_entity_poly.pdbx_strand_id
1 'polypeptide(L)'
;AGYDAYLQVEVKVVDAVPVPKSYSTGRYVTIDTNDNAGGSAGPWNLGITDVKEIEAIYIQPSSTNAYLDDADGKVNYKNDFTLDNGQRDNFYGHAKLIKKTGASVSTTAAYITVKLSHFVANYGGSNGTYFAKDSYPVDDTGATGIYTFEIPNFVSPKLGEFILKDAIDFRPMVKNTAVSATTLA
;
A
#
# COMPACT_ATOMS: atom_id res chain seq x y z
N ALA A 1 22.78 -4.92 22.41
CA ALA A 1 22.65 -3.54 21.97
C ALA A 1 22.85 -3.53 20.46
N GLY A 2 21.85 -3.04 19.71
CA GLY A 2 21.96 -2.80 18.27
C GLY A 2 22.56 -1.41 18.06
N TYR A 3 23.34 -1.26 17.02
CA TYR A 3 23.85 0.04 16.58
C TYR A 3 23.19 0.38 15.27
N ASP A 4 22.69 1.61 15.13
CA ASP A 4 22.25 2.14 13.86
C ASP A 4 23.49 2.53 13.05
N ALA A 5 23.58 2.01 11.83
CA ALA A 5 24.63 2.35 10.89
C ALA A 5 24.05 3.12 9.71
N TYR A 6 24.68 4.24 9.37
CA TYR A 6 24.35 4.98 8.15
C TYR A 6 25.40 4.64 7.09
N LEU A 7 24.93 4.11 5.95
CA LEU A 7 25.76 3.84 4.80
C LEU A 7 25.44 4.83 3.70
N GLN A 8 26.43 5.64 3.33
CA GLN A 8 26.35 6.48 2.14
C GLN A 8 27.19 5.84 1.03
N VAL A 9 26.53 5.52 -0.09
CA VAL A 9 27.20 4.90 -1.24
C VAL A 9 27.05 5.82 -2.42
N GLU A 10 28.16 6.20 -3.02
CA GLU A 10 28.21 6.87 -4.31
C GLU A 10 28.28 5.80 -5.41
N VAL A 11 27.33 5.80 -6.34
CA VAL A 11 27.26 4.84 -7.44
C VAL A 11 27.18 5.57 -8.77
N LYS A 12 27.93 5.08 -9.74
CA LYS A 12 27.77 5.52 -11.13
C LYS A 12 26.67 4.67 -11.76
N VAL A 13 25.59 5.31 -12.13
CA VAL A 13 24.50 4.65 -12.85
C VAL A 13 24.75 4.79 -14.34
N VAL A 14 24.74 3.67 -15.05
CA VAL A 14 24.90 3.60 -16.51
C VAL A 14 23.66 2.91 -17.06
N ASP A 15 23.07 3.49 -18.09
CA ASP A 15 21.88 2.95 -18.79
C ASP A 15 20.68 2.71 -17.85
N ALA A 16 20.44 3.63 -16.91
CA ALA A 16 19.29 3.56 -16.02
C ALA A 16 17.98 3.71 -16.81
N VAL A 17 17.07 2.78 -16.55
CA VAL A 17 15.71 2.83 -17.08
C VAL A 17 14.69 2.91 -15.94
N PRO A 18 13.51 3.54 -16.14
CA PRO A 18 12.49 3.52 -15.13
C PRO A 18 11.99 2.10 -14.88
N VAL A 19 11.80 1.75 -13.61
CA VAL A 19 11.23 0.45 -13.22
C VAL A 19 9.75 0.44 -13.55
N PRO A 20 9.27 -0.51 -14.37
CA PRO A 20 7.84 -0.58 -14.68
C PRO A 20 7.03 -1.03 -13.47
N LYS A 21 5.83 -0.49 -13.34
CA LYS A 21 4.82 -0.90 -12.36
C LYS A 21 3.63 -1.52 -13.09
N SER A 22 3.04 -2.55 -12.48
CA SER A 22 1.73 -3.05 -12.86
C SER A 22 0.68 -2.61 -11.85
N TYR A 23 -0.56 -2.45 -12.29
CA TYR A 23 -1.68 -2.10 -11.42
C TYR A 23 -2.45 -3.35 -11.04
N SER A 24 -2.59 -3.58 -9.74
CA SER A 24 -3.34 -4.70 -9.18
C SER A 24 -4.55 -4.17 -8.42
N THR A 25 -5.73 -4.62 -8.80
CA THR A 25 -7.00 -4.27 -8.17
C THR A 25 -7.60 -5.46 -7.43
N GLY A 26 -8.52 -5.20 -6.52
CA GLY A 26 -9.29 -6.25 -5.85
C GLY A 26 -8.47 -7.16 -4.95
N ARG A 27 -7.31 -6.70 -4.47
CA ARG A 27 -6.50 -7.49 -3.54
C ARG A 27 -7.08 -7.44 -2.14
N TYR A 28 -7.20 -8.60 -1.51
CA TYR A 28 -7.67 -8.71 -0.13
C TYR A 28 -6.51 -8.92 0.83
N VAL A 29 -6.56 -8.19 1.95
CA VAL A 29 -5.67 -8.37 3.11
C VAL A 29 -6.54 -8.54 4.34
N THR A 30 -6.35 -9.61 5.08
CA THR A 30 -7.06 -9.84 6.33
C THR A 30 -6.12 -9.63 7.51
N ILE A 31 -6.59 -8.88 8.49
CA ILE A 31 -5.88 -8.56 9.73
C ILE A 31 -6.65 -9.21 10.87
N ASP A 32 -5.99 -10.03 11.68
CA ASP A 32 -6.51 -10.45 12.99
C ASP A 32 -6.05 -9.44 14.04
N THR A 33 -6.97 -8.74 14.65
CA THR A 33 -6.63 -7.73 15.65
C THR A 33 -6.13 -8.31 16.97
N ASN A 34 -6.31 -9.61 17.21
CA ASN A 34 -5.73 -10.27 18.37
C ASN A 34 -4.22 -10.52 18.19
N ASP A 35 -3.80 -10.86 16.95
CA ASP A 35 -2.42 -11.27 16.65
C ASP A 35 -1.60 -10.15 16.01
N ASN A 36 -2.23 -9.03 15.65
CA ASN A 36 -1.52 -7.92 15.01
C ASN A 36 -0.95 -6.95 16.04
N ALA A 37 0.24 -6.44 15.77
CA ALA A 37 0.94 -5.48 16.63
C ALA A 37 0.12 -4.20 16.92
N GLY A 38 -0.84 -3.83 16.05
CA GLY A 38 -1.78 -2.73 16.26
C GLY A 38 -2.89 -3.04 17.27
N GLY A 39 -3.05 -4.31 17.69
CA GLY A 39 -4.14 -4.73 18.56
C GLY A 39 -5.51 -4.27 18.07
N SER A 40 -6.41 -3.97 18.97
CA SER A 40 -7.75 -3.48 18.63
C SER A 40 -7.82 -1.99 18.22
N ALA A 41 -6.77 -1.22 18.43
CA ALA A 41 -6.73 0.21 18.18
C ALA A 41 -6.09 0.61 16.85
N GLY A 42 -5.21 -0.24 16.31
CA GLY A 42 -4.38 0.10 15.16
C GLY A 42 -3.22 1.04 15.52
N PRO A 43 -2.52 1.63 14.57
CA PRO A 43 -2.65 1.35 13.14
C PRO A 43 -2.20 -0.07 12.75
N TRP A 44 -2.82 -0.63 11.72
CA TRP A 44 -2.49 -1.98 11.25
C TRP A 44 -1.68 -1.92 9.95
N ASN A 45 -0.57 -2.65 9.94
CA ASN A 45 0.27 -2.78 8.76
C ASN A 45 -0.40 -3.72 7.75
N LEU A 46 -0.54 -3.27 6.49
CA LEU A 46 -1.13 -4.05 5.41
C LEU A 46 -0.11 -4.98 4.71
N GLY A 47 1.18 -4.85 5.02
CA GLY A 47 2.25 -5.64 4.39
C GLY A 47 2.45 -5.37 2.90
N ILE A 48 1.81 -4.34 2.37
CA ILE A 48 1.81 -3.98 0.95
C ILE A 48 2.29 -2.55 0.82
N THR A 49 3.21 -2.31 -0.11
CA THR A 49 3.69 -0.98 -0.49
C THR A 49 2.87 -0.41 -1.64
N ASP A 50 2.97 0.91 -1.82
CA ASP A 50 2.43 1.63 -2.98
C ASP A 50 0.92 1.39 -3.19
N VAL A 51 0.17 1.38 -2.09
CA VAL A 51 -1.29 1.25 -2.13
C VAL A 51 -1.89 2.54 -2.68
N LYS A 52 -2.63 2.43 -3.78
CA LYS A 52 -3.33 3.55 -4.41
C LYS A 52 -4.56 3.93 -3.59
N GLU A 53 -5.40 2.94 -3.29
CA GLU A 53 -6.65 3.20 -2.57
C GLU A 53 -7.19 1.95 -1.87
N ILE A 54 -8.05 2.19 -0.88
CA ILE A 54 -8.91 1.16 -0.28
C ILE A 54 -10.23 1.15 -1.04
N GLU A 55 -10.61 0.00 -1.56
CA GLU A 55 -11.87 -0.21 -2.28
C GLU A 55 -13.01 -0.49 -1.30
N ALA A 56 -12.79 -1.41 -0.34
CA ALA A 56 -13.77 -1.77 0.68
C ALA A 56 -13.09 -2.26 1.96
N ILE A 57 -13.82 -2.20 3.08
CA ILE A 57 -13.40 -2.78 4.37
C ILE A 57 -14.59 -3.52 4.96
N TYR A 58 -14.36 -4.78 5.34
CA TYR A 58 -15.32 -5.64 6.01
C TYR A 58 -14.79 -6.05 7.38
N ILE A 59 -15.67 -6.17 8.36
CA ILE A 59 -15.27 -6.53 9.73
C ILE A 59 -16.14 -7.68 10.22
N GLN A 60 -15.49 -8.67 10.82
CA GLN A 60 -16.14 -9.79 11.49
C GLN A 60 -15.50 -10.07 12.85
N PRO A 61 -16.27 -10.60 13.81
CA PRO A 61 -15.69 -11.14 15.06
C PRO A 61 -14.64 -12.20 14.75
N SER A 62 -13.53 -12.23 15.48
CA SER A 62 -12.45 -13.21 15.29
C SER A 62 -12.88 -14.66 15.63
N SER A 63 -14.02 -14.83 16.29
CA SER A 63 -14.64 -16.14 16.53
C SER A 63 -15.31 -16.77 15.30
N THR A 64 -15.36 -16.02 14.19
CA THR A 64 -15.91 -16.48 12.90
C THR A 64 -14.83 -16.50 11.83
N ASN A 65 -15.14 -17.01 10.64
CA ASN A 65 -14.21 -16.94 9.53
C ASN A 65 -14.15 -15.52 8.98
N ALA A 66 -12.95 -15.07 8.61
CA ALA A 66 -12.77 -13.79 7.93
C ALA A 66 -13.50 -13.76 6.58
N TYR A 67 -13.96 -12.59 6.17
CA TYR A 67 -14.46 -12.42 4.81
C TYR A 67 -13.30 -12.50 3.81
N LEU A 68 -13.53 -13.22 2.72
CA LEU A 68 -12.53 -13.49 1.70
C LEU A 68 -12.82 -12.78 0.37
N ASP A 69 -14.03 -12.25 0.24
CA ASP A 69 -14.56 -11.67 -1.00
C ASP A 69 -15.61 -10.58 -0.73
N ASP A 70 -16.18 -10.02 -1.79
CA ASP A 70 -17.28 -9.05 -1.77
C ASP A 70 -18.66 -9.72 -1.71
N ALA A 71 -18.86 -10.75 -0.90
CA ALA A 71 -20.18 -11.37 -0.82
C ALA A 71 -21.28 -10.35 -0.48
N ASP A 72 -22.43 -10.52 -1.11
CA ASP A 72 -23.59 -9.65 -0.94
C ASP A 72 -24.04 -9.53 0.53
N GLY A 73 -24.50 -8.36 0.91
CA GLY A 73 -25.05 -8.09 2.25
C GLY A 73 -24.03 -7.72 3.31
N LYS A 74 -22.77 -7.62 2.99
CA LYS A 74 -21.74 -7.15 3.94
C LYS A 74 -21.75 -5.64 4.08
N VAL A 75 -21.59 -5.17 5.32
CA VAL A 75 -21.45 -3.72 5.58
C VAL A 75 -20.02 -3.29 5.24
N ASN A 76 -19.90 -2.27 4.38
CA ASN A 76 -18.62 -1.67 4.04
C ASN A 76 -18.30 -0.52 4.99
N TYR A 77 -17.25 -0.68 5.78
CA TYR A 77 -16.78 0.27 6.79
C TYR A 77 -15.65 1.19 6.27
N LYS A 78 -15.42 1.28 4.96
CA LYS A 78 -14.34 2.09 4.36
C LYS A 78 -14.28 3.51 4.94
N ASN A 79 -15.43 4.12 5.19
CA ASN A 79 -15.51 5.49 5.68
C ASN A 79 -15.03 5.68 7.14
N ASP A 80 -14.95 4.61 7.92
CA ASP A 80 -14.47 4.63 9.31
C ASP A 80 -12.94 4.59 9.43
N PHE A 81 -12.25 4.45 8.30
CA PHE A 81 -10.81 4.30 8.27
C PHE A 81 -10.14 5.32 7.34
N THR A 82 -8.84 5.48 7.55
CA THR A 82 -7.94 6.27 6.69
C THR A 82 -6.77 5.40 6.26
N LEU A 83 -6.34 5.56 5.02
CA LEU A 83 -5.14 4.93 4.48
C LEU A 83 -3.93 5.83 4.74
N ASP A 84 -2.90 5.30 5.38
CA ASP A 84 -1.53 5.76 5.22
C ASP A 84 -0.89 4.88 4.13
N ASN A 85 -0.63 5.42 2.96
CA ASN A 85 -0.14 4.66 1.81
C ASN A 85 1.31 4.17 1.95
N GLY A 86 1.99 4.49 3.05
CA GLY A 86 3.34 4.06 3.33
C GLY A 86 4.43 4.85 2.62
N GLN A 87 4.08 5.84 1.82
CA GLN A 87 5.08 6.66 1.15
C GLN A 87 5.78 7.61 2.14
N ARG A 88 7.10 7.64 2.09
CA ARG A 88 7.97 8.46 2.93
C ARG A 88 8.92 9.26 2.06
N ASP A 89 9.58 10.25 2.65
CA ASP A 89 10.48 11.15 1.93
C ASP A 89 11.63 10.42 1.22
N ASN A 90 12.04 9.26 1.73
CA ASN A 90 13.21 8.53 1.25
C ASN A 90 12.93 7.05 0.87
N PHE A 91 11.72 6.55 1.04
CA PHE A 91 11.35 5.18 0.64
C PHE A 91 9.83 4.98 0.57
N TYR A 92 9.41 3.92 -0.12
CA TYR A 92 8.06 3.38 -0.06
C TYR A 92 7.99 2.34 1.06
N GLY A 93 7.35 2.68 2.18
CA GLY A 93 7.05 1.74 3.28
C GLY A 93 5.77 0.95 3.04
N HIS A 94 5.48 0.02 3.95
CA HIS A 94 4.19 -0.65 3.95
C HIS A 94 3.08 0.33 4.29
N ALA A 95 1.99 0.22 3.56
CA ALA A 95 0.77 0.95 3.88
C ALA A 95 0.17 0.50 5.22
N LYS A 96 -0.55 1.41 5.86
CA LYS A 96 -1.22 1.14 7.14
C LYS A 96 -2.68 1.56 7.08
N LEU A 97 -3.52 0.77 7.73
CA LEU A 97 -4.90 1.12 7.99
C LEU A 97 -5.00 1.83 9.35
N ILE A 98 -5.66 2.97 9.38
CA ILE A 98 -5.85 3.79 10.59
C ILE A 98 -7.34 3.96 10.83
N LYS A 99 -7.82 3.56 12.02
CA LYS A 99 -9.19 3.82 12.44
C LYS A 99 -9.36 5.30 12.75
N LYS A 100 -10.40 5.92 12.22
CA LYS A 100 -10.70 7.34 12.48
C LYS A 100 -11.15 7.52 13.92
N THR A 101 -10.77 8.64 14.52
CA THR A 101 -11.27 9.05 15.83
C THR A 101 -12.79 9.23 15.76
N GLY A 102 -13.50 8.62 16.71
CA GLY A 102 -14.97 8.67 16.75
C GLY A 102 -15.68 7.65 15.86
N ALA A 103 -14.98 6.83 15.10
CA ALA A 103 -15.60 5.72 14.37
C ALA A 103 -16.24 4.73 15.35
N SER A 104 -17.51 4.42 15.13
CA SER A 104 -18.32 3.58 16.02
C SER A 104 -18.07 2.08 15.84
N VAL A 105 -17.43 1.68 14.74
CA VAL A 105 -17.18 0.28 14.44
C VAL A 105 -16.24 -0.35 15.46
N SER A 106 -16.61 -1.54 15.97
CA SER A 106 -15.75 -2.30 16.87
C SER A 106 -14.67 -3.04 16.08
N THR A 107 -13.44 -2.89 16.56
CA THR A 107 -12.26 -3.60 16.04
C THR A 107 -11.62 -4.49 17.12
N THR A 108 -12.33 -4.71 18.22
CA THR A 108 -11.90 -5.60 19.31
C THR A 108 -12.20 -7.05 18.95
N ALA A 109 -11.19 -7.92 19.06
CA ALA A 109 -11.29 -9.34 18.73
C ALA A 109 -11.98 -9.56 17.35
N ALA A 110 -11.42 -8.94 16.32
CA ALA A 110 -12.03 -8.89 14.99
C ALA A 110 -11.06 -9.26 13.87
N TYR A 111 -11.61 -9.81 12.80
CA TYR A 111 -10.96 -9.83 11.50
C TYR A 111 -11.36 -8.58 10.71
N ILE A 112 -10.38 -7.83 10.25
CA ILE A 112 -10.56 -6.70 9.35
C ILE A 112 -10.07 -7.13 7.98
N THR A 113 -10.99 -7.29 7.03
CA THR A 113 -10.68 -7.61 5.63
C THR A 113 -10.70 -6.34 4.81
N VAL A 114 -9.56 -6.00 4.23
CA VAL A 114 -9.36 -4.79 3.43
C VAL A 114 -9.23 -5.20 1.97
N LYS A 115 -10.12 -4.72 1.13
CA LYS A 115 -9.99 -4.79 -0.33
C LYS A 115 -9.31 -3.51 -0.80
N LEU A 116 -8.24 -3.65 -1.57
CA LEU A 116 -7.41 -2.53 -2.00
C LEU A 116 -6.86 -2.71 -3.41
N SER A 117 -6.42 -1.60 -3.98
CA SER A 117 -5.61 -1.57 -5.20
C SER A 117 -4.23 -0.99 -4.91
N HIS A 118 -3.21 -1.48 -5.62
CA HIS A 118 -1.83 -1.06 -5.41
C HIS A 118 -0.99 -1.21 -6.68
N PHE A 119 0.13 -0.54 -6.70
CA PHE A 119 1.13 -0.72 -7.75
C PHE A 119 2.19 -1.73 -7.32
N VAL A 120 2.53 -2.62 -8.24
CA VAL A 120 3.57 -3.63 -8.05
C VAL A 120 4.75 -3.27 -8.93
N ALA A 121 5.90 -2.96 -8.33
CA ALA A 121 7.10 -2.70 -9.08
C ALA A 121 7.68 -3.99 -9.64
N ASN A 122 7.92 -4.01 -10.94
CA ASN A 122 8.54 -5.14 -11.64
C ASN A 122 10.02 -4.85 -11.90
N TYR A 123 10.86 -5.26 -10.99
CA TYR A 123 12.31 -5.07 -11.12
C TYR A 123 12.95 -6.00 -12.15
N GLY A 124 12.31 -7.12 -12.53
CA GLY A 124 12.60 -7.99 -13.68
C GLY A 124 14.06 -8.46 -13.68
N GLY A 125 15.00 -8.32 -13.41
CA GLY A 125 16.45 -8.54 -13.60
C GLY A 125 17.11 -7.34 -14.25
N SER A 126 16.40 -6.24 -14.44
CA SER A 126 16.93 -4.98 -14.89
C SER A 126 17.54 -4.19 -13.73
N ASN A 127 18.53 -3.38 -14.06
CA ASN A 127 19.17 -2.47 -13.12
C ASN A 127 18.39 -1.16 -12.96
N GLY A 128 17.06 -1.18 -13.12
CA GLY A 128 16.21 -0.01 -12.94
C GLY A 128 16.34 0.53 -11.53
N THR A 129 16.54 1.81 -11.41
CA THR A 129 16.91 2.46 -10.15
C THR A 129 15.96 3.59 -9.77
N TYR A 130 14.97 3.89 -10.57
CA TYR A 130 14.03 4.98 -10.34
C TYR A 130 12.64 4.70 -10.90
N PHE A 131 11.68 5.49 -10.46
CA PHE A 131 10.34 5.54 -11.02
C PHE A 131 10.12 6.89 -11.71
N ALA A 132 9.34 6.87 -12.78
CA ALA A 132 8.93 8.06 -13.51
C ALA A 132 7.50 7.87 -14.03
N LYS A 133 6.98 8.84 -14.74
CA LYS A 133 5.67 8.72 -15.40
C LYS A 133 5.55 7.41 -16.20
N ASP A 134 6.60 7.05 -16.94
CA ASP A 134 6.63 5.86 -17.78
C ASP A 134 6.75 4.55 -16.97
N SER A 135 6.93 4.63 -15.65
CA SER A 135 6.83 3.47 -14.76
C SER A 135 5.39 3.00 -14.55
N TYR A 136 4.42 3.89 -14.67
CA TYR A 136 3.03 3.57 -14.40
C TYR A 136 2.35 2.95 -15.62
N PRO A 137 1.46 1.97 -15.42
CA PRO A 137 0.73 1.31 -16.50
C PRO A 137 -0.41 2.23 -16.99
N VAL A 138 -0.04 3.32 -17.66
CA VAL A 138 -1.00 4.29 -18.18
C VAL A 138 -1.70 3.73 -19.42
N ASP A 139 -3.03 3.76 -19.38
CA ASP A 139 -3.88 3.45 -20.51
C ASP A 139 -5.05 4.43 -20.50
N ASP A 140 -4.89 5.54 -21.24
CA ASP A 140 -5.92 6.59 -21.30
C ASP A 140 -7.19 6.16 -22.03
N THR A 141 -7.24 4.90 -22.53
CA THR A 141 -8.50 4.28 -23.00
C THR A 141 -9.28 3.65 -21.86
N GLY A 142 -8.64 3.45 -20.68
CA GLY A 142 -9.25 2.88 -19.48
C GLY A 142 -9.46 1.36 -19.53
N ALA A 143 -8.90 0.67 -20.53
CA ALA A 143 -9.16 -0.76 -20.73
C ALA A 143 -8.31 -1.66 -19.81
N THR A 144 -7.04 -1.32 -19.57
CA THR A 144 -6.10 -2.22 -18.90
C THR A 144 -5.19 -1.55 -17.86
N GLY A 145 -5.30 -0.25 -17.69
CA GLY A 145 -4.41 0.52 -16.82
C GLY A 145 -5.13 1.63 -16.05
N ILE A 146 -4.37 2.64 -15.72
CA ILE A 146 -4.86 3.87 -15.09
C ILE A 146 -4.78 5.02 -16.08
N TYR A 147 -5.59 6.06 -15.88
CA TYR A 147 -5.45 7.30 -16.65
C TYR A 147 -4.21 8.08 -16.19
N THR A 148 -3.63 8.88 -17.07
CA THR A 148 -2.47 9.73 -16.74
C THR A 148 -2.71 10.62 -15.50
N PHE A 149 -3.93 11.13 -15.33
CA PHE A 149 -4.28 11.97 -14.17
C PHE A 149 -4.45 11.18 -12.85
N GLU A 150 -4.50 9.85 -12.91
CA GLU A 150 -4.58 8.98 -11.73
C GLU A 150 -3.20 8.58 -11.19
N ILE A 151 -2.10 8.98 -11.83
CA ILE A 151 -0.76 8.79 -11.27
C ILE A 151 -0.71 9.49 -9.92
N PRO A 152 -0.37 8.79 -8.81
CA PRO A 152 -0.47 9.34 -7.48
C PRO A 152 0.41 10.57 -7.27
N ASN A 153 -0.06 11.50 -6.45
CA ASN A 153 0.80 12.52 -5.87
C ASN A 153 1.39 11.99 -4.56
N PHE A 154 2.54 12.52 -4.18
CA PHE A 154 3.15 12.28 -2.88
C PHE A 154 3.27 13.58 -2.11
N VAL A 155 2.80 13.59 -0.86
CA VAL A 155 2.90 14.75 0.03
C VAL A 155 3.97 14.49 1.08
N SER A 156 5.07 15.21 0.98
CA SER A 156 6.13 15.22 1.99
C SER A 156 5.78 16.23 3.09
N PRO A 157 5.85 15.85 4.37
CA PRO A 157 5.67 16.79 5.47
C PRO A 157 6.68 17.94 5.50
N LYS A 158 7.85 17.75 4.85
CA LYS A 158 8.95 18.74 4.85
C LYS A 158 9.05 19.54 3.57
N LEU A 159 8.77 18.92 2.43
CA LEU A 159 9.08 19.46 1.11
C LEU A 159 7.85 19.84 0.29
N GLY A 160 6.65 19.50 0.76
CA GLY A 160 5.39 19.77 0.07
C GLY A 160 4.96 18.65 -0.87
N GLU A 161 4.06 18.95 -1.80
CA GLU A 161 3.49 18.00 -2.73
C GLU A 161 4.38 17.76 -3.94
N PHE A 162 4.58 16.49 -4.29
CA PHE A 162 5.23 16.04 -5.50
C PHE A 162 4.21 15.38 -6.43
N ILE A 163 4.10 15.89 -7.62
CA ILE A 163 3.29 15.30 -8.69
C ILE A 163 4.17 14.27 -9.39
N LEU A 164 3.95 12.98 -9.10
CA LEU A 164 4.86 11.91 -9.57
C LEU A 164 4.88 11.74 -11.09
N LYS A 165 3.84 12.19 -11.80
CA LYS A 165 3.86 12.22 -13.28
C LYS A 165 4.90 13.22 -13.85
N ASP A 166 5.34 14.19 -13.05
CA ASP A 166 6.27 15.24 -13.46
C ASP A 166 7.64 15.12 -12.77
N ALA A 167 7.85 14.07 -11.96
CA ALA A 167 9.04 13.88 -11.16
C ALA A 167 9.75 12.56 -11.47
N ILE A 168 11.06 12.52 -11.24
CA ILE A 168 11.84 11.28 -11.17
C ILE A 168 11.93 10.89 -9.69
N ASP A 169 11.52 9.68 -9.38
CA ASP A 169 11.44 9.17 -8.01
C ASP A 169 12.48 8.06 -7.79
N PHE A 170 13.50 8.37 -7.02
CA PHE A 170 14.57 7.43 -6.67
C PHE A 170 14.31 6.63 -5.40
N ARG A 171 13.15 6.80 -4.76
CA ARG A 171 12.86 6.10 -3.52
C ARG A 171 12.73 4.59 -3.73
N PRO A 172 13.45 3.76 -2.97
CA PRO A 172 13.27 2.31 -3.02
C PRO A 172 11.98 1.89 -2.33
N MET A 173 11.43 0.75 -2.75
CA MET A 173 10.34 0.09 -2.05
C MET A 173 10.89 -0.94 -1.06
N VAL A 174 10.30 -1.01 0.13
CA VAL A 174 10.51 -2.16 1.01
C VAL A 174 9.86 -3.40 0.40
N LYS A 175 10.42 -4.56 0.68
CA LYS A 175 9.86 -5.82 0.19
C LYS A 175 8.48 -6.04 0.82
N ASN A 176 7.49 -6.34 -0.02
CA ASN A 176 6.19 -6.77 0.47
C ASN A 176 6.37 -8.04 1.30
N THR A 177 5.95 -7.98 2.55
CA THR A 177 5.96 -9.13 3.46
C THR A 177 4.53 -9.57 3.66
N ALA A 178 4.31 -10.88 3.68
CA ALA A 178 3.08 -11.38 4.24
C ALA A 178 3.05 -10.94 5.71
N VAL A 179 2.21 -9.99 6.06
CA VAL A 179 1.75 -9.86 7.43
C VAL A 179 1.05 -11.19 7.70
N SER A 180 1.06 -11.65 8.94
CA SER A 180 0.33 -12.85 9.39
C SER A 180 -1.18 -12.68 9.07
N ALA A 181 -1.46 -12.68 7.81
CA ALA A 181 -2.74 -12.60 7.18
C ALA A 181 -2.85 -13.89 6.40
N THR A 182 -3.89 -14.59 6.54
CA THR A 182 -4.26 -15.62 5.60
C THR A 182 -4.39 -14.91 4.25
N THR A 183 -3.28 -14.85 3.52
CA THR A 183 -3.28 -14.29 2.17
C THR A 183 -4.01 -15.32 1.33
N LEU A 184 -5.24 -15.04 1.03
CA LEU A 184 -6.02 -15.87 0.16
C LEU A 184 -5.69 -15.46 -1.26
N ALA A 185 -5.10 -16.42 -1.96
CA ALA A 185 -4.83 -16.33 -3.39
C ALA A 185 -6.13 -16.29 -4.19
#